data_18de2b13713f0c2ee5114b56d97635f3
#
_entry.id   18de2b13713f0c2ee5114b56d97635f3
#
_cell.length_a   1.000
_cell.length_b   1.000
_cell.length_c   1.000
_cell.angle_alpha   90.00
_cell.angle_beta   90.00
_cell.angle_gamma   90.00
#
_symmetry.space_group_name_H-M   'P 1'
#
loop_
_entity.id
_entity.type
_entity.pdbx_description
1 polymer ?
#
loop_
_entity_poly.entity_id
_entity_poly.type
_entity_poly.pdbx_seq_one_letter_code
_entity_poly.pdbx_strand_id
1 'polypeptide(L)'
;MLQAIALTRQFGQHTALHALNLVVGKGEIFCLLGPNGAGKTTTINCFLGFLSPSSGRALVNGIDVVQRRQEARRHIAYIPETVMLYPYLSGLENLQFFHALSGRELPKEHYIQLLLESGLQEDALHRRVQTYSKGMRQKVSIAIAMAKNAGALLLDEPTSGLDPRASHEFSSLLRRFSNEGGAVLMATHDLYHAKAIATRIGIMKEGRLLTEMEAAAIDHYALESIYMEHMTAAL
;
A
#
# COMPACT_ATOMS: atom_id res chain seq x y z
N MET A 1 -9.31 -2.88 -9.92
CA MET A 1 -8.48 -1.65 -9.98
C MET A 1 -7.03 -1.96 -10.25
N LEU A 2 -6.43 -2.89 -9.51
CA LEU A 2 -5.09 -3.42 -9.75
C LEU A 2 -5.20 -4.85 -10.29
N GLN A 3 -4.38 -5.23 -11.28
CA GLN A 3 -4.41 -6.57 -11.85
C GLN A 3 -3.01 -7.02 -12.26
N ALA A 4 -2.56 -8.15 -11.75
CA ALA A 4 -1.39 -8.88 -12.21
C ALA A 4 -1.87 -10.09 -13.02
N ILE A 5 -1.30 -10.29 -14.22
CA ILE A 5 -1.65 -11.37 -15.14
C ILE A 5 -0.38 -12.13 -15.45
N ALA A 6 -0.26 -13.35 -14.93
CA ALA A 6 0.91 -14.22 -15.06
C ALA A 6 2.24 -13.45 -14.81
N LEU A 7 2.22 -12.53 -13.84
CA LEU A 7 3.30 -11.59 -13.59
C LEU A 7 4.53 -12.33 -13.07
N THR A 8 5.61 -12.31 -13.85
CA THR A 8 6.88 -12.95 -13.51
C THR A 8 7.99 -11.92 -13.43
N ARG A 9 8.84 -12.02 -12.42
CA ARG A 9 10.04 -11.19 -12.30
C ARG A 9 11.25 -12.04 -11.91
N GLN A 10 12.31 -11.94 -12.71
CA GLN A 10 13.59 -12.61 -12.50
C GLN A 10 14.70 -11.58 -12.28
N PHE A 11 15.64 -11.91 -11.41
CA PHE A 11 16.89 -11.19 -11.15
C PHE A 11 18.05 -12.18 -11.35
N GLY A 12 18.66 -12.14 -12.54
CA GLY A 12 19.64 -13.16 -12.91
C GLY A 12 19.01 -14.54 -12.92
N GLN A 13 19.51 -15.46 -12.09
CA GLN A 13 18.98 -16.82 -11.95
C GLN A 13 17.87 -16.93 -10.89
N HIS A 14 17.64 -15.88 -10.08
CA HIS A 14 16.62 -15.89 -9.04
C HIS A 14 15.28 -15.38 -9.59
N THR A 15 14.23 -16.19 -9.48
CA THR A 15 12.87 -15.79 -9.82
C THR A 15 12.15 -15.31 -8.57
N ALA A 16 11.89 -14.01 -8.49
CA ALA A 16 11.23 -13.36 -7.35
C ALA A 16 9.70 -13.37 -7.44
N LEU A 17 9.13 -13.55 -8.63
CA LEU A 17 7.69 -13.74 -8.87
C LEU A 17 7.50 -14.81 -9.93
N HIS A 18 6.62 -15.78 -9.67
CA HIS A 18 6.32 -16.91 -10.53
C HIS A 18 4.88 -16.84 -11.05
N ALA A 19 4.68 -16.24 -12.23
CA ALA A 19 3.39 -16.16 -12.91
C ALA A 19 2.23 -15.73 -11.97
N LEU A 20 2.48 -14.71 -11.12
CA LEU A 20 1.51 -14.22 -10.15
C LEU A 20 0.26 -13.72 -10.86
N ASN A 21 -0.90 -14.24 -10.45
CA ASN A 21 -2.21 -13.71 -10.81
C ASN A 21 -2.83 -13.10 -9.57
N LEU A 22 -3.24 -11.83 -9.66
CA LEU A 22 -3.82 -11.09 -8.54
C LEU A 22 -4.77 -10.02 -9.09
N VAL A 23 -5.93 -9.90 -8.48
CA VAL A 23 -6.88 -8.82 -8.77
C VAL A 23 -7.25 -8.13 -7.45
N VAL A 24 -7.16 -6.81 -7.43
CA VAL A 24 -7.67 -5.97 -6.33
C VAL A 24 -8.74 -5.05 -6.91
N GLY A 25 -9.96 -5.21 -6.45
CA GLY A 25 -11.14 -4.46 -6.88
C GLY A 25 -11.21 -3.06 -6.26
N LYS A 26 -12.19 -2.28 -6.70
CA LYS A 26 -12.58 -1.04 -6.00
C LYS A 26 -13.29 -1.39 -4.70
N GLY A 27 -13.07 -0.62 -3.65
CA GLY A 27 -13.65 -0.87 -2.34
C GLY A 27 -13.02 -2.07 -1.61
N GLU A 28 -11.88 -2.57 -2.08
CA GLU A 28 -11.21 -3.74 -1.54
C GLU A 28 -9.91 -3.36 -0.83
N ILE A 29 -9.68 -3.98 0.33
CA ILE A 29 -8.37 -3.99 1.01
C ILE A 29 -7.82 -5.41 0.89
N PHE A 30 -6.88 -5.62 -0.02
CA PHE A 30 -6.19 -6.88 -0.20
C PHE A 30 -4.87 -6.86 0.57
N CYS A 31 -4.72 -7.76 1.54
CA CYS A 31 -3.47 -7.94 2.26
C CYS A 31 -2.67 -9.10 1.67
N LEU A 32 -1.48 -8.80 1.15
CA LEU A 32 -0.50 -9.78 0.68
C LEU A 32 0.39 -10.15 1.86
N LEU A 33 0.11 -11.30 2.47
CA LEU A 33 0.74 -11.80 3.69
C LEU A 33 1.86 -12.79 3.36
N GLY A 34 3.00 -12.69 4.01
CA GLY A 34 4.11 -13.63 3.80
C GLY A 34 5.41 -13.19 4.46
N PRO A 35 6.41 -14.08 4.56
CA PRO A 35 7.70 -13.77 5.15
C PRO A 35 8.50 -12.77 4.31
N ASN A 36 9.61 -12.29 4.87
CA ASN A 36 10.57 -11.51 4.11
C ASN A 36 11.12 -12.34 2.93
N GLY A 37 11.26 -11.72 1.77
CA GLY A 37 11.66 -12.41 0.55
C GLY A 37 10.55 -13.15 -0.19
N ALA A 38 9.30 -13.16 0.31
CA ALA A 38 8.17 -13.82 -0.36
C ALA A 38 7.80 -13.22 -1.73
N GLY A 39 8.29 -12.02 -2.08
CA GLY A 39 7.97 -11.35 -3.34
C GLY A 39 6.98 -10.18 -3.20
N LYS A 40 6.51 -9.86 -1.99
CA LYS A 40 5.50 -8.82 -1.72
C LYS A 40 5.92 -7.43 -2.25
N THR A 41 7.07 -6.94 -1.81
CA THR A 41 7.64 -5.65 -2.27
C THR A 41 7.94 -5.66 -3.77
N THR A 42 8.36 -6.80 -4.33
CA THR A 42 8.57 -6.97 -5.78
C THR A 42 7.26 -6.79 -6.54
N THR A 43 6.16 -7.34 -6.03
CA THR A 43 4.81 -7.16 -6.60
C THR A 43 4.41 -5.69 -6.60
N ILE A 44 4.56 -4.99 -5.47
CA ILE A 44 4.29 -3.55 -5.35
C ILE A 44 5.14 -2.77 -6.36
N ASN A 45 6.44 -3.05 -6.45
CA ASN A 45 7.35 -2.35 -7.36
C ASN A 45 7.03 -2.57 -8.85
N CYS A 46 6.47 -3.74 -9.20
CA CYS A 46 5.94 -3.97 -10.55
C CYS A 46 4.73 -3.07 -10.84
N PHE A 47 3.77 -2.94 -9.91
CA PHE A 47 2.64 -2.02 -10.06
C PHE A 47 3.06 -0.55 -10.11
N LEU A 48 4.09 -0.17 -9.38
CA LEU A 48 4.67 1.19 -9.42
C LEU A 48 5.44 1.47 -10.71
N GLY A 49 5.75 0.43 -11.49
CA GLY A 49 6.62 0.51 -12.64
C GLY A 49 8.07 0.85 -12.28
N PHE A 50 8.50 0.59 -11.06
CA PHE A 50 9.91 0.64 -10.66
C PHE A 50 10.67 -0.59 -11.17
N LEU A 51 9.96 -1.73 -11.28
CA LEU A 51 10.46 -2.95 -11.86
C LEU A 51 9.60 -3.33 -13.07
N SER A 52 10.25 -3.58 -14.21
CA SER A 52 9.56 -4.15 -15.37
C SER A 52 9.42 -5.67 -15.18
N PRO A 53 8.26 -6.28 -15.45
CA PRO A 53 8.12 -7.73 -15.46
C PRO A 53 9.09 -8.38 -16.46
N SER A 54 9.54 -9.61 -16.16
CA SER A 54 10.26 -10.46 -17.12
C SER A 54 9.29 -11.11 -18.12
N SER A 55 8.05 -11.41 -17.65
CA SER A 55 6.92 -11.82 -18.48
C SER A 55 5.61 -11.52 -17.75
N GLY A 56 4.48 -11.63 -18.43
CA GLY A 56 3.19 -11.24 -17.90
C GLY A 56 3.00 -9.71 -17.87
N ARG A 57 2.00 -9.24 -17.14
CA ARG A 57 1.62 -7.81 -17.11
C ARG A 57 1.12 -7.38 -15.74
N ALA A 58 1.40 -6.11 -15.39
CA ALA A 58 0.76 -5.40 -14.29
C ALA A 58 -0.11 -4.28 -14.87
N LEU A 59 -1.38 -4.23 -14.50
CA LEU A 59 -2.34 -3.23 -14.95
C LEU A 59 -2.84 -2.40 -13.76
N VAL A 60 -2.94 -1.10 -13.95
CA VAL A 60 -3.57 -0.16 -13.02
C VAL A 60 -4.72 0.52 -13.74
N ASN A 61 -5.94 0.34 -13.28
CA ASN A 61 -7.15 0.83 -13.93
C ASN A 61 -7.24 0.43 -15.43
N GLY A 62 -6.81 -0.81 -15.76
CA GLY A 62 -6.75 -1.31 -17.12
C GLY A 62 -5.56 -0.80 -17.95
N ILE A 63 -4.72 0.07 -17.38
CA ILE A 63 -3.56 0.66 -18.05
C ILE A 63 -2.33 -0.20 -17.78
N ASP A 64 -1.65 -0.67 -18.82
CA ASP A 64 -0.41 -1.42 -18.69
C ASP A 64 0.72 -0.51 -18.16
N VAL A 65 1.28 -0.93 -17.03
CA VAL A 65 2.28 -0.13 -16.30
C VAL A 65 3.59 0.04 -17.07
N VAL A 66 3.95 -0.92 -17.91
CA VAL A 66 5.18 -0.83 -18.72
C VAL A 66 4.97 0.08 -19.92
N GLN A 67 3.85 -0.08 -20.62
CA GLN A 67 3.56 0.65 -21.85
C GLN A 67 3.19 2.12 -21.59
N ARG A 68 2.41 2.38 -20.54
CA ARG A 68 1.89 3.72 -20.20
C ARG A 68 2.16 4.09 -18.74
N ARG A 69 3.44 4.03 -18.34
CA ARG A 69 3.89 4.17 -16.95
C ARG A 69 3.40 5.46 -16.27
N GLN A 70 3.56 6.60 -16.93
CA GLN A 70 3.16 7.90 -16.36
C GLN A 70 1.65 7.98 -16.13
N GLU A 71 0.87 7.43 -17.05
CA GLU A 71 -0.59 7.40 -16.96
C GLU A 71 -1.04 6.47 -15.83
N ALA A 72 -0.50 5.25 -15.76
CA ALA A 72 -0.79 4.31 -14.69
C ALA A 72 -0.49 4.91 -13.30
N ARG A 73 0.65 5.58 -13.15
CA ARG A 73 1.06 6.22 -11.89
C ARG A 73 0.14 7.35 -11.42
N ARG A 74 -0.64 7.96 -12.30
CA ARG A 74 -1.63 8.99 -11.90
C ARG A 74 -2.76 8.39 -11.05
N HIS A 75 -3.03 7.10 -11.19
CA HIS A 75 -4.13 6.40 -10.51
C HIS A 75 -3.72 5.73 -9.20
N ILE A 76 -2.43 5.73 -8.84
CA ILE A 76 -1.93 5.07 -7.64
C ILE A 76 -1.13 6.03 -6.76
N ALA A 77 -1.19 5.80 -5.45
CA ALA A 77 -0.25 6.37 -4.49
C ALA A 77 0.48 5.25 -3.75
N TYR A 78 1.68 5.54 -3.29
CA TYR A 78 2.55 4.58 -2.61
C TYR A 78 2.94 5.10 -1.24
N ILE A 79 2.79 4.25 -0.23
CA ILE A 79 3.25 4.50 1.13
C ILE A 79 4.24 3.40 1.49
N PRO A 80 5.55 3.72 1.51
CA PRO A 80 6.59 2.78 1.90
C PRO A 80 6.59 2.54 3.42
N GLU A 81 7.29 1.50 3.86
CA GLU A 81 7.53 1.23 5.28
C GLU A 81 8.13 2.44 6.01
N THR A 82 9.08 3.11 5.39
CA THR A 82 9.68 4.35 5.90
C THR A 82 9.29 5.51 5.01
N VAL A 83 8.38 6.35 5.52
CA VAL A 83 7.91 7.54 4.83
C VAL A 83 8.98 8.63 4.86
N MET A 84 9.52 8.96 3.69
CA MET A 84 10.53 10.00 3.52
C MET A 84 9.85 11.31 3.13
N LEU A 85 9.72 12.22 4.09
CA LEU A 85 9.27 13.60 3.89
C LEU A 85 10.47 14.54 4.09
N TYR A 86 10.37 15.76 3.57
CA TYR A 86 11.40 16.79 3.78
C TYR A 86 11.40 17.22 5.25
N PRO A 87 12.47 16.94 6.02
CA PRO A 87 12.45 17.06 7.48
C PRO A 87 12.34 18.50 7.97
N TYR A 88 12.82 19.46 7.18
CA TYR A 88 12.80 20.89 7.52
C TYR A 88 11.53 21.61 7.07
N LEU A 89 10.69 20.98 6.25
CA LEU A 89 9.37 21.47 5.90
C LEU A 89 8.35 20.99 6.92
N SER A 90 7.27 21.75 7.10
CA SER A 90 6.08 21.35 7.87
C SER A 90 5.28 20.26 7.15
N GLY A 91 4.28 19.68 7.84
CA GLY A 91 3.34 18.74 7.21
C GLY A 91 2.60 19.38 6.05
N LEU A 92 2.15 20.63 6.21
CA LEU A 92 1.47 21.38 5.16
C LEU A 92 2.37 21.63 3.94
N GLU A 93 3.58 22.11 4.15
CA GLU A 93 4.55 22.37 3.07
C GLU A 93 4.95 21.07 2.35
N ASN A 94 5.11 19.96 3.08
CA ASN A 94 5.35 18.66 2.45
C ASN A 94 4.17 18.25 1.55
N LEU A 95 2.93 18.35 2.03
CA LEU A 95 1.75 18.01 1.23
C LEU A 95 1.67 18.88 -0.03
N GLN A 96 1.85 20.18 0.08
CA GLN A 96 1.89 21.11 -1.05
C GLN A 96 2.98 20.73 -2.05
N PHE A 97 4.21 20.50 -1.56
CA PHE A 97 5.35 20.13 -2.39
C PHE A 97 5.10 18.85 -3.20
N PHE A 98 4.68 17.77 -2.51
CA PHE A 98 4.44 16.49 -3.19
C PHE A 98 3.26 16.55 -4.16
N HIS A 99 2.20 17.32 -3.84
CA HIS A 99 1.09 17.49 -4.76
C HIS A 99 1.46 18.32 -6.00
N ALA A 100 2.26 19.36 -5.84
CA ALA A 100 2.75 20.19 -6.95
C ALA A 100 3.57 19.38 -7.98
N LEU A 101 4.24 18.29 -7.56
CA LEU A 101 4.91 17.36 -8.48
C LEU A 101 3.94 16.66 -9.45
N SER A 102 2.64 16.66 -9.16
CA SER A 102 1.61 16.17 -10.08
C SER A 102 1.22 17.18 -11.17
N GLY A 103 1.77 18.38 -11.13
CA GLY A 103 1.41 19.50 -12.01
C GLY A 103 0.08 20.15 -11.65
N ARG A 104 -0.39 19.97 -10.43
CA ARG A 104 -1.67 20.50 -9.92
C ARG A 104 -1.44 21.24 -8.61
N GLU A 105 -2.27 22.21 -8.35
CA GLU A 105 -2.31 22.96 -7.10
C GLU A 105 -3.76 23.04 -6.60
N LEU A 106 -3.90 23.13 -5.29
CA LEU A 106 -5.16 23.32 -4.59
C LEU A 106 -5.08 24.58 -3.72
N PRO A 107 -6.20 25.21 -3.37
CA PRO A 107 -6.21 26.28 -2.36
C PRO A 107 -5.61 25.78 -1.04
N LYS A 108 -4.94 26.68 -0.31
CA LYS A 108 -4.26 26.34 0.95
C LYS A 108 -5.19 25.69 1.97
N GLU A 109 -6.41 26.19 2.04
CA GLU A 109 -7.47 25.70 2.94
C GLU A 109 -7.81 24.24 2.66
N HIS A 110 -7.76 23.83 1.39
CA HIS A 110 -8.02 22.44 0.99
C HIS A 110 -6.91 21.49 1.46
N TYR A 111 -5.64 21.92 1.38
CA TYR A 111 -4.54 21.13 1.94
C TYR A 111 -4.64 20.97 3.46
N ILE A 112 -5.04 22.04 4.17
CA ILE A 112 -5.28 21.99 5.62
C ILE A 112 -6.38 20.96 5.91
N GLN A 113 -7.49 21.04 5.19
CA GLN A 113 -8.60 20.10 5.34
C GLN A 113 -8.15 18.64 5.13
N LEU A 114 -7.40 18.34 4.07
CA LEU A 114 -6.89 17.00 3.79
C LEU A 114 -5.99 16.45 4.91
N LEU A 115 -5.14 17.32 5.51
CA LEU A 115 -4.31 16.92 6.66
C LEU A 115 -5.15 16.62 7.89
N LEU A 116 -6.16 17.44 8.20
CA LEU A 116 -7.07 17.20 9.31
C LEU A 116 -7.89 15.92 9.08
N GLU A 117 -8.38 15.70 7.88
CA GLU A 117 -9.09 14.47 7.48
C GLU A 117 -8.21 13.23 7.56
N SER A 118 -6.91 13.34 7.32
CA SER A 118 -5.94 12.25 7.55
C SER A 118 -5.64 12.02 9.04
N GLY A 119 -6.26 12.79 9.94
CA GLY A 119 -6.11 12.69 11.39
C GLY A 119 -4.86 13.38 11.95
N LEU A 120 -4.18 14.22 11.16
CA LEU A 120 -3.12 15.08 11.70
C LEU A 120 -3.75 16.18 12.54
N GLN A 121 -3.20 16.44 13.74
CA GLN A 121 -3.72 17.46 14.63
C GLN A 121 -3.37 18.87 14.14
N GLU A 122 -4.23 19.83 14.43
CA GLU A 122 -4.10 21.21 13.94
C GLU A 122 -2.79 21.87 14.38
N ASP A 123 -2.37 21.65 15.61
CA ASP A 123 -1.10 22.16 16.17
C ASP A 123 0.14 21.59 15.44
N ALA A 124 0.00 20.45 14.76
CA ALA A 124 1.07 19.81 14.01
C ALA A 124 1.22 20.36 12.59
N LEU A 125 0.18 20.95 11.98
CA LEU A 125 0.17 21.33 10.55
C LEU A 125 1.40 22.13 10.13
N HIS A 126 1.82 23.06 11.00
CA HIS A 126 2.92 24.01 10.75
C HIS A 126 4.25 23.61 11.42
N ARG A 127 4.28 22.50 12.17
CA ARG A 127 5.51 21.99 12.79
C ARG A 127 6.36 21.28 11.74
N ARG A 128 7.68 21.37 11.89
CA ARG A 128 8.64 20.67 11.00
C ARG A 128 8.51 19.15 11.16
N VAL A 129 8.51 18.45 10.03
CA VAL A 129 8.34 16.98 9.98
C VAL A 129 9.46 16.21 10.71
N GLN A 130 10.64 16.81 10.90
CA GLN A 130 11.68 16.20 11.75
C GLN A 130 11.20 15.88 13.17
N THR A 131 10.19 16.60 13.68
CA THR A 131 9.60 16.39 15.03
C THR A 131 8.43 15.40 15.02
N TYR A 132 8.05 14.87 13.85
CA TYR A 132 6.90 13.98 13.71
C TYR A 132 7.22 12.55 14.12
N SER A 133 6.28 11.91 14.79
CA SER A 133 6.27 10.44 14.95
C SER A 133 6.10 9.74 13.59
N LYS A 134 6.39 8.45 13.54
CA LYS A 134 6.16 7.64 12.35
C LYS A 134 4.69 7.71 11.90
N GLY A 135 3.73 7.59 12.83
CA GLY A 135 2.30 7.69 12.54
C GLY A 135 1.89 9.05 11.96
N MET A 136 2.46 10.16 12.45
CA MET A 136 2.19 11.50 11.89
C MET A 136 2.70 11.61 10.44
N ARG A 137 3.87 11.04 10.12
CA ARG A 137 4.39 11.01 8.75
C ARG A 137 3.51 10.19 7.82
N GLN A 138 2.96 9.07 8.29
CA GLN A 138 2.00 8.26 7.53
C GLN A 138 0.70 9.01 7.26
N LYS A 139 0.17 9.78 8.22
CA LYS A 139 -1.01 10.65 8.03
C LYS A 139 -0.77 11.65 6.89
N VAL A 140 0.41 12.30 6.85
CA VAL A 140 0.79 13.19 5.74
C VAL A 140 0.83 12.42 4.41
N SER A 141 1.35 11.20 4.39
CA SER A 141 1.39 10.38 3.16
C SER A 141 -0.01 10.03 2.65
N ILE A 142 -0.96 9.76 3.54
CA ILE A 142 -2.36 9.56 3.16
C ILE A 142 -2.95 10.86 2.61
N ALA A 143 -2.71 12.00 3.26
CA ALA A 143 -3.16 13.30 2.75
C ALA A 143 -2.60 13.59 1.32
N ILE A 144 -1.35 13.22 1.05
CA ILE A 144 -0.74 13.31 -0.29
C ILE A 144 -1.50 12.42 -1.29
N ALA A 145 -1.87 11.19 -0.89
CA ALA A 145 -2.64 10.28 -1.73
C ALA A 145 -4.04 10.82 -2.03
N MET A 146 -4.70 11.42 -1.01
CA MET A 146 -6.00 12.07 -1.15
C MET A 146 -5.92 13.29 -2.08
N ALA A 147 -4.94 14.18 -1.89
CA ALA A 147 -4.72 15.33 -2.76
C ALA A 147 -4.49 14.93 -4.22
N LYS A 148 -3.79 13.84 -4.45
CA LYS A 148 -3.56 13.26 -5.78
C LYS A 148 -4.82 12.68 -6.40
N ASN A 149 -5.87 12.44 -5.63
CA ASN A 149 -7.07 11.71 -6.04
C ASN A 149 -6.72 10.31 -6.59
N ALA A 150 -5.85 9.60 -5.88
CA ALA A 150 -5.42 8.27 -6.28
C ALA A 150 -6.59 7.27 -6.12
N GLY A 151 -6.83 6.44 -7.14
CA GLY A 151 -7.86 5.40 -7.08
C GLY A 151 -7.37 4.13 -6.38
N ALA A 152 -6.06 3.98 -6.15
CA ALA A 152 -5.51 2.86 -5.40
C ALA A 152 -4.31 3.28 -4.54
N LEU A 153 -4.18 2.61 -3.37
CA LEU A 153 -3.03 2.70 -2.47
C LEU A 153 -2.21 1.41 -2.53
N LEU A 154 -0.91 1.56 -2.69
CA LEU A 154 0.07 0.49 -2.56
C LEU A 154 0.86 0.74 -1.27
N LEU A 155 0.85 -0.21 -0.34
CA LEU A 155 1.40 -0.04 0.99
C LEU A 155 2.41 -1.17 1.28
N ASP A 156 3.62 -0.81 1.69
CA ASP A 156 4.65 -1.79 2.04
C ASP A 156 4.96 -1.68 3.52
N GLU A 157 4.57 -2.69 4.33
CA GLU A 157 4.72 -2.77 5.78
C GLU A 157 4.30 -1.46 6.52
N PRO A 158 3.13 -0.89 6.22
CA PRO A 158 2.81 0.48 6.63
C PRO A 158 2.65 0.66 8.14
N THR A 159 2.36 -0.41 8.87
CA THR A 159 2.13 -0.39 10.32
C THR A 159 3.33 -0.88 11.14
N SER A 160 4.39 -1.34 10.47
CA SER A 160 5.64 -1.73 11.14
C SER A 160 6.14 -0.61 12.05
N GLY A 161 6.38 -0.93 13.34
CA GLY A 161 6.88 0.03 14.34
C GLY A 161 5.92 1.18 14.71
N LEU A 162 4.64 1.08 14.41
CA LEU A 162 3.61 1.93 15.00
C LEU A 162 3.18 1.38 16.35
N ASP A 163 2.82 2.28 17.26
CA ASP A 163 2.09 1.89 18.45
C ASP A 163 0.65 1.44 18.11
N PRO A 164 -0.03 0.68 19.00
CA PRO A 164 -1.36 0.14 18.72
C PRO A 164 -2.41 1.20 18.37
N ARG A 165 -2.34 2.39 18.99
CA ARG A 165 -3.27 3.48 18.72
C ARG A 165 -3.06 4.04 17.32
N ALA A 166 -1.82 4.35 16.96
CA ALA A 166 -1.48 4.86 15.63
C ALA A 166 -1.82 3.84 14.52
N SER A 167 -1.60 2.55 14.77
CA SER A 167 -1.98 1.46 13.87
C SER A 167 -3.49 1.39 13.66
N HIS A 168 -4.29 1.52 14.72
CA HIS A 168 -5.74 1.54 14.64
C HIS A 168 -6.27 2.78 13.88
N GLU A 169 -5.72 3.97 14.17
CA GLU A 169 -6.08 5.21 13.46
C GLU A 169 -5.76 5.09 11.97
N PHE A 170 -4.58 4.56 11.62
CA PHE A 170 -4.18 4.32 10.23
C PHE A 170 -5.12 3.32 9.53
N SER A 171 -5.47 2.23 10.20
CA SER A 171 -6.42 1.24 9.68
C SER A 171 -7.79 1.85 9.38
N SER A 172 -8.25 2.75 10.25
CA SER A 172 -9.52 3.46 10.06
C SER A 172 -9.50 4.35 8.82
N LEU A 173 -8.37 5.01 8.54
CA LEU A 173 -8.18 5.82 7.33
C LEU A 173 -8.20 4.94 6.06
N LEU A 174 -7.55 3.76 6.09
CA LEU A 174 -7.58 2.84 4.95
C LEU A 174 -8.99 2.29 4.68
N ARG A 175 -9.74 1.97 5.73
CA ARG A 175 -11.15 1.55 5.59
C ARG A 175 -12.01 2.66 4.99
N ARG A 176 -11.84 3.91 5.44
CA ARG A 176 -12.55 5.04 4.85
C ARG A 176 -12.22 5.19 3.37
N PHE A 177 -10.94 5.16 2.99
CA PHE A 177 -10.50 5.22 1.61
C PHE A 177 -11.11 4.09 0.76
N SER A 178 -11.14 2.88 1.28
CA SER A 178 -11.75 1.71 0.62
C SER A 178 -13.27 1.89 0.48
N ASN A 179 -13.97 2.31 1.53
CA ASN A 179 -15.42 2.53 1.50
C ASN A 179 -15.84 3.63 0.50
N GLU A 180 -14.96 4.59 0.24
CA GLU A 180 -15.13 5.62 -0.80
C GLU A 180 -14.82 5.10 -2.22
N GLY A 181 -14.57 3.79 -2.37
CA GLY A 181 -14.33 3.11 -3.65
C GLY A 181 -12.86 3.00 -4.04
N GLY A 182 -11.93 3.37 -3.17
CA GLY A 182 -10.50 3.16 -3.36
C GLY A 182 -10.12 1.69 -3.26
N ALA A 183 -9.08 1.27 -3.98
CA ALA A 183 -8.48 -0.06 -3.85
C ALA A 183 -7.20 0.01 -3.01
N VAL A 184 -6.98 -0.96 -2.14
CA VAL A 184 -5.77 -1.02 -1.30
C VAL A 184 -5.07 -2.36 -1.51
N LEU A 185 -3.80 -2.33 -1.88
CA LEU A 185 -2.91 -3.49 -1.83
C LEU A 185 -1.86 -3.23 -0.74
N MET A 186 -1.91 -4.01 0.32
CA MET A 186 -1.00 -3.91 1.45
C MET A 186 -0.13 -5.16 1.55
N ALA A 187 1.18 -5.00 1.53
CA ALA A 187 2.14 -6.04 1.85
C ALA A 187 2.46 -6.00 3.33
N THR A 188 2.36 -7.14 4.02
CA THR A 188 2.71 -7.25 5.44
C THR A 188 3.12 -8.67 5.81
N HIS A 189 3.82 -8.81 6.93
CA HIS A 189 4.07 -10.10 7.59
C HIS A 189 3.27 -10.24 8.90
N ASP A 190 2.51 -9.22 9.27
CA ASP A 190 1.69 -9.20 10.49
C ASP A 190 0.31 -9.81 10.22
N LEU A 191 0.12 -11.06 10.66
CA LEU A 191 -1.14 -11.80 10.54
C LEU A 191 -2.29 -11.09 11.26
N TYR A 192 -2.00 -10.58 12.46
CA TYR A 192 -3.02 -9.96 13.30
C TYR A 192 -3.59 -8.71 12.63
N HIS A 193 -2.68 -7.86 12.15
CA HIS A 193 -3.05 -6.64 11.45
C HIS A 193 -3.76 -6.93 10.13
N ALA A 194 -3.23 -7.89 9.33
CA ALA A 194 -3.87 -8.30 8.08
C ALA A 194 -5.32 -8.76 8.31
N LYS A 195 -5.54 -9.64 9.29
CA LYS A 195 -6.88 -10.12 9.64
C LYS A 195 -7.83 -9.01 10.09
N ALA A 196 -7.30 -8.04 10.85
CA ALA A 196 -8.11 -6.96 11.39
C ALA A 196 -8.59 -5.98 10.32
N ILE A 197 -7.85 -5.75 9.22
CA ILE A 197 -8.14 -4.69 8.26
C ILE A 197 -8.60 -5.18 6.89
N ALA A 198 -8.11 -6.34 6.44
CA ALA A 198 -8.35 -6.81 5.08
C ALA A 198 -9.82 -7.15 4.81
N THR A 199 -10.24 -6.97 3.56
CA THR A 199 -11.40 -7.65 2.99
C THR A 199 -10.99 -9.03 2.47
N ARG A 200 -9.84 -9.13 1.80
CA ARG A 200 -9.22 -10.38 1.33
C ARG A 200 -7.76 -10.47 1.75
N ILE A 201 -7.31 -11.69 2.02
CA ILE A 201 -5.92 -12.01 2.37
C ILE A 201 -5.38 -13.02 1.37
N GLY A 202 -4.20 -12.75 0.84
CA GLY A 202 -3.45 -13.69 0.02
C GLY A 202 -2.15 -14.09 0.74
N ILE A 203 -1.89 -15.38 0.87
CA ILE A 203 -0.64 -15.90 1.46
C ILE A 203 0.39 -16.10 0.35
N MET A 204 1.53 -15.44 0.50
CA MET A 204 2.62 -15.47 -0.48
C MET A 204 3.88 -16.09 0.10
N LYS A 205 4.51 -17.01 -0.65
CA LYS A 205 5.78 -17.64 -0.34
C LYS A 205 6.59 -17.82 -1.61
N GLU A 206 7.89 -17.54 -1.58
CA GLU A 206 8.84 -17.77 -2.68
C GLU A 206 8.31 -17.31 -4.06
N GLY A 207 7.74 -16.10 -4.11
CA GLY A 207 7.24 -15.51 -5.35
C GLY A 207 5.92 -16.08 -5.87
N ARG A 208 5.23 -16.91 -5.11
CA ARG A 208 3.96 -17.54 -5.46
C ARG A 208 2.86 -17.11 -4.51
N LEU A 209 1.70 -16.82 -5.04
CA LEU A 209 0.47 -16.67 -4.26
C LEU A 209 -0.12 -18.06 -4.05
N LEU A 210 -0.06 -18.57 -2.83
CA LEU A 210 -0.41 -19.95 -2.51
C LEU A 210 -1.90 -20.16 -2.32
N THR A 211 -2.55 -19.19 -1.65
CA THR A 211 -3.99 -19.21 -1.38
C THR A 211 -4.51 -17.80 -1.19
N GLU A 212 -5.80 -17.63 -1.45
CA GLU A 212 -6.55 -16.39 -1.18
C GLU A 212 -7.81 -16.73 -0.40
N MET A 213 -8.22 -15.84 0.49
CA MET A 213 -9.41 -16.03 1.32
C MET A 213 -10.08 -14.71 1.71
N GLU A 214 -11.39 -14.75 1.87
CA GLU A 214 -12.15 -13.65 2.45
C GLU A 214 -11.81 -13.52 3.94
N ALA A 215 -11.39 -12.32 4.37
CA ALA A 215 -11.01 -12.12 5.76
C ALA A 215 -12.19 -12.36 6.73
N ALA A 216 -13.42 -12.07 6.31
CA ALA A 216 -14.62 -12.30 7.11
C ALA A 216 -14.95 -13.79 7.32
N ALA A 217 -14.48 -14.67 6.44
CA ALA A 217 -14.80 -16.09 6.47
C ALA A 217 -13.95 -16.92 7.45
N ILE A 218 -12.90 -16.32 8.02
CA ILE A 218 -11.96 -17.02 8.92
C ILE A 218 -11.75 -16.21 10.20
N ASP A 219 -11.34 -16.88 11.29
CA ASP A 219 -10.87 -16.22 12.49
C ASP A 219 -9.33 -16.13 12.54
N HIS A 220 -8.77 -15.56 13.61
CA HIS A 220 -7.32 -15.41 13.76
C HIS A 220 -6.59 -16.76 13.85
N TYR A 221 -7.16 -17.73 14.54
CA TYR A 221 -6.56 -19.05 14.73
C TYR A 221 -6.53 -19.83 13.42
N ALA A 222 -7.62 -19.77 12.65
CA ALA A 222 -7.68 -20.39 11.34
C ALA A 222 -6.67 -19.77 10.38
N LEU A 223 -6.53 -18.43 10.36
CA LEU A 223 -5.53 -17.75 9.54
C LEU A 223 -4.11 -18.17 9.93
N GLU A 224 -3.79 -18.20 11.23
CA GLU A 224 -2.49 -18.62 11.74
C GLU A 224 -2.17 -20.06 11.35
N SER A 225 -3.14 -20.98 11.52
CA SER A 225 -2.99 -22.39 11.16
C SER A 225 -2.70 -22.56 9.65
N ILE A 226 -3.49 -21.92 8.80
CA ILE A 226 -3.29 -21.94 7.34
C ILE A 226 -1.93 -21.36 6.97
N TYR A 227 -1.55 -20.24 7.59
CA TYR A 227 -0.26 -19.61 7.34
C TYR A 227 0.90 -20.54 7.72
N MET A 228 0.85 -21.16 8.89
CA MET A 228 1.89 -22.09 9.36
C MET A 228 1.98 -23.34 8.49
N GLU A 229 0.85 -23.89 8.05
CA GLU A 229 0.82 -25.02 7.11
C GLU A 229 1.57 -24.67 5.82
N HIS A 230 1.26 -23.53 5.22
CA HIS A 230 1.95 -23.09 3.99
C HIS A 230 3.42 -22.76 4.22
N MET A 231 3.80 -22.22 5.40
CA MET A 231 5.20 -21.89 5.67
C MET A 231 6.06 -23.13 5.92
N THR A 232 5.51 -24.20 6.48
CA THR A 232 6.24 -25.46 6.78
C THR A 232 6.25 -26.43 5.60
N ALA A 233 5.24 -26.40 4.72
CA ALA A 233 5.22 -27.23 3.52
C ALA A 233 6.40 -26.89 2.57
N ALA A 234 7.07 -27.90 2.01
CA ALA A 234 7.98 -27.70 0.89
C ALA A 234 7.18 -27.31 -0.37
N LEU A 235 7.71 -26.39 -1.17
CA LEU A 235 7.13 -25.99 -2.46
C LEU A 235 7.57 -26.91 -3.57
#